data_eb0303682b1eed8042c270bc68274b3e
#
_entry.id   eb0303682b1eed8042c270bc68274b3e
#
_cell.length_a   1.000
_cell.length_b   1.000
_cell.length_c   1.000
_cell.angle_alpha   90.00
_cell.angle_beta   90.00
_cell.angle_gamma   90.00
#
_symmetry.space_group_name_H-M   'P 1'
#
loop_
_entity.id
_entity.type
_entity.pdbx_description
1 polymer ?
#
loop_
_entity_poly.entity_id
_entity_poly.type
_entity_poly.pdbx_seq_one_letter_code
_entity_poly.pdbx_strand_id
1 'polypeptide(L)'
;MNLFETSRQVTVLGAGMVGVSCALALQAKGWRVTLVDQQAPGEETSHGNAGVLSRSSFLPFNRPGLLQSLPSMLLRSGPQLKIRASALTHWQWLWQFLWHAKRSSFEVTTVALDGLIQLSSGTHRAWLKQARVENRLRDTGWLWLYANAAAFESGAVSREILQEFGVAAEVFNAPSLQALEPHLAQTFSHALWVKDAASVDNPRAVVKAYATQFLEGGGHIVQAQVRAIQQQPNGWQWVNPAGGVNWTPNLVVALGPWSESLLEASHLNSQFKVNMGFERGYHRHFQALDGVRLGRPIYDLSGAYVLSPMKDDQGADIFRLSTGVELAARDDAPNLQQLEAAENAARCVLPMKFAVPGSDWLGSRPTTPDSRPVIGEMPNCPGLWLAFGHQHIGFSTGPGTGVLLSELMSSEATSIDPRPFAPTRY
;
A
#
# COMPACT_ATOMS: atom_id res chain seq x y z
N MET A 1 10.30 -14.55 -37.12
CA MET A 1 10.08 -14.16 -35.73
C MET A 1 10.07 -15.44 -34.90
N ASN A 2 11.03 -15.61 -34.02
CA ASN A 2 11.26 -16.86 -33.30
C ASN A 2 10.12 -17.09 -32.28
N LEU A 3 9.46 -18.25 -32.29
CA LEU A 3 8.34 -18.56 -31.39
C LEU A 3 8.72 -18.39 -29.89
N PHE A 4 10.00 -18.53 -29.56
CA PHE A 4 10.54 -18.28 -28.20
C PHE A 4 10.61 -16.77 -27.84
N GLU A 5 10.70 -15.86 -28.82
CA GLU A 5 10.72 -14.40 -28.55
C GLU A 5 9.33 -13.84 -28.24
N THR A 6 8.25 -14.43 -28.77
CA THR A 6 6.88 -14.01 -28.46
C THR A 6 6.42 -14.46 -27.07
N SER A 7 7.00 -15.51 -26.50
CA SER A 7 6.63 -16.03 -25.18
C SER A 7 7.01 -15.11 -24.01
N ARG A 8 8.04 -14.27 -24.15
CA ARG A 8 8.53 -13.32 -23.10
C ARG A 8 8.11 -11.87 -23.35
N GLN A 9 6.92 -11.67 -23.89
CA GLN A 9 6.31 -10.35 -24.01
C GLN A 9 5.13 -10.26 -23.03
N VAL A 10 4.98 -9.10 -22.37
CA VAL A 10 3.93 -8.88 -21.38
C VAL A 10 3.48 -7.42 -21.37
N THR A 11 2.19 -7.20 -21.17
CA THR A 11 1.63 -5.89 -20.86
C THR A 11 1.23 -5.87 -19.37
N VAL A 12 1.68 -4.86 -18.64
CA VAL A 12 1.31 -4.62 -17.24
C VAL A 12 0.32 -3.46 -17.20
N LEU A 13 -0.86 -3.68 -16.64
CA LEU A 13 -1.90 -2.67 -16.48
C LEU A 13 -1.82 -2.07 -15.09
N GLY A 14 -1.60 -0.77 -15.01
CA GLY A 14 -1.43 0.01 -13.78
C GLY A 14 0.02 0.44 -13.55
N ALA A 15 0.27 1.75 -13.42
CA ALA A 15 1.58 2.33 -13.16
C ALA A 15 1.70 2.89 -11.72
N GLY A 16 0.98 2.33 -10.76
CA GLY A 16 1.24 2.50 -9.34
C GLY A 16 2.51 1.74 -8.91
N MET A 17 2.86 1.81 -7.63
CA MET A 17 4.04 1.13 -7.06
C MET A 17 4.10 -0.36 -7.45
N VAL A 18 2.98 -1.08 -7.37
CA VAL A 18 2.93 -2.51 -7.67
C VAL A 18 3.19 -2.78 -9.16
N GLY A 19 2.51 -2.07 -10.06
CA GLY A 19 2.67 -2.29 -11.50
C GLY A 19 4.06 -1.91 -12.02
N VAL A 20 4.60 -0.76 -11.58
CA VAL A 20 5.98 -0.37 -11.90
C VAL A 20 6.99 -1.39 -11.38
N SER A 21 6.76 -1.93 -10.17
CA SER A 21 7.60 -2.98 -9.59
C SER A 21 7.54 -4.28 -10.40
N CYS A 22 6.34 -4.70 -10.83
CA CYS A 22 6.19 -5.85 -11.71
C CYS A 22 6.94 -5.63 -13.05
N ALA A 23 6.81 -4.43 -13.64
CA ALA A 23 7.48 -4.09 -14.88
C ALA A 23 9.00 -4.16 -14.76
N LEU A 24 9.59 -3.56 -13.70
CA LEU A 24 11.03 -3.61 -13.44
C LEU A 24 11.54 -5.04 -13.20
N ALA A 25 10.85 -5.81 -12.37
CA ALA A 25 11.27 -7.17 -12.05
C ALA A 25 11.20 -8.09 -13.28
N LEU A 26 10.15 -7.99 -14.09
CA LEU A 26 10.01 -8.73 -15.34
C LEU A 26 11.09 -8.32 -16.35
N GLN A 27 11.34 -7.02 -16.51
CA GLN A 27 12.39 -6.52 -17.39
C GLN A 27 13.77 -7.05 -16.99
N ALA A 28 14.07 -7.08 -15.67
CA ALA A 28 15.33 -7.63 -15.16
C ALA A 28 15.50 -9.14 -15.47
N LYS A 29 14.40 -9.87 -15.71
CA LYS A 29 14.39 -11.27 -16.15
C LYS A 29 14.32 -11.43 -17.69
N GLY A 30 14.53 -10.36 -18.44
CA GLY A 30 14.59 -10.38 -19.91
C GLY A 30 13.21 -10.40 -20.59
N TRP A 31 12.13 -10.02 -19.89
CA TRP A 31 10.83 -9.81 -20.51
C TRP A 31 10.78 -8.49 -21.26
N ARG A 32 10.12 -8.47 -22.41
CA ARG A 32 9.73 -7.23 -23.11
C ARG A 32 8.43 -6.74 -22.48
N VAL A 33 8.50 -5.63 -21.77
CA VAL A 33 7.39 -5.14 -20.96
C VAL A 33 6.84 -3.82 -21.52
N THR A 34 5.51 -3.76 -21.65
CA THR A 34 4.76 -2.51 -21.86
C THR A 34 3.94 -2.23 -20.60
N LEU A 35 4.13 -1.07 -20.01
CA LEU A 35 3.37 -0.59 -18.84
C LEU A 35 2.27 0.37 -19.33
N VAL A 36 1.03 0.14 -18.92
CA VAL A 36 -0.14 0.92 -19.37
C VAL A 36 -0.89 1.49 -18.19
N ASP A 37 -1.12 2.79 -18.17
CA ASP A 37 -1.96 3.47 -17.18
C ASP A 37 -2.65 4.68 -17.83
N GLN A 38 -3.79 5.07 -17.30
CA GLN A 38 -4.49 6.28 -17.71
C GLN A 38 -3.77 7.57 -17.28
N GLN A 39 -2.96 7.50 -16.24
CA GLN A 39 -2.20 8.61 -15.68
C GLN A 39 -0.69 8.35 -15.73
N ALA A 40 0.08 9.37 -15.39
CA ALA A 40 1.52 9.22 -15.20
C ALA A 40 1.84 8.29 -14.01
N PRO A 41 3.01 7.62 -13.99
CA PRO A 41 3.38 6.73 -12.91
C PRO A 41 3.30 7.39 -11.53
N GLY A 42 2.64 6.69 -10.60
CA GLY A 42 2.58 7.08 -9.19
C GLY A 42 1.57 8.17 -8.84
N GLU A 43 0.71 8.62 -9.74
CA GLU A 43 -0.23 9.73 -9.49
C GLU A 43 -1.49 9.31 -8.70
N GLU A 44 -1.80 8.02 -8.63
CA GLU A 44 -2.98 7.49 -7.91
C GLU A 44 -2.65 7.06 -6.46
N THR A 45 -3.21 5.97 -5.98
CA THR A 45 -3.12 5.51 -4.57
C THR A 45 -1.69 5.52 -4.00
N SER A 46 -0.66 5.28 -4.82
CA SER A 46 0.74 5.35 -4.41
C SER A 46 1.19 6.75 -4.00
N HIS A 47 0.66 7.81 -4.63
CA HIS A 47 0.91 9.20 -4.26
C HIS A 47 0.53 9.47 -2.81
N GLY A 48 -0.61 8.93 -2.37
CA GLY A 48 -1.17 9.19 -1.05
C GLY A 48 -0.51 8.46 0.11
N ASN A 49 0.49 7.60 -0.14
CA ASN A 49 1.13 6.84 0.92
C ASN A 49 1.84 7.74 1.94
N ALA A 50 1.83 7.32 3.22
CA ALA A 50 2.52 8.02 4.31
C ALA A 50 4.05 7.92 4.25
N GLY A 51 4.60 7.21 3.26
CA GLY A 51 6.03 7.06 3.04
C GLY A 51 6.72 6.10 4.01
N VAL A 52 5.99 5.39 4.86
CA VAL A 52 6.55 4.46 5.84
C VAL A 52 6.76 3.08 5.22
N LEU A 53 7.98 2.57 5.30
CA LEU A 53 8.39 1.23 4.91
C LEU A 53 8.72 0.45 6.19
N SER A 54 7.72 -0.16 6.81
CA SER A 54 7.89 -0.81 8.10
C SER A 54 7.56 -2.29 8.04
N ARG A 55 8.44 -3.08 8.64
CA ARG A 55 8.20 -4.49 8.87
C ARG A 55 6.99 -4.71 9.78
N SER A 56 6.73 -3.83 10.75
CA SER A 56 5.55 -3.92 11.62
C SER A 56 4.20 -3.83 10.90
N SER A 57 4.19 -3.46 9.61
CA SER A 57 2.98 -3.38 8.79
C SER A 57 2.42 -4.75 8.36
N PHE A 58 3.05 -5.85 8.77
CA PHE A 58 2.50 -7.20 8.57
C PHE A 58 1.26 -7.50 9.44
N LEU A 59 0.98 -6.69 10.46
CA LEU A 59 -0.19 -6.85 11.31
C LEU A 59 -1.48 -6.44 10.57
N PRO A 60 -2.36 -7.40 10.18
CA PRO A 60 -3.59 -7.06 9.47
C PRO A 60 -4.64 -6.46 10.41
N PHE A 61 -5.59 -5.71 9.84
CA PHE A 61 -6.70 -5.17 10.63
C PHE A 61 -7.69 -6.24 11.10
N ASN A 62 -7.91 -7.31 10.32
CA ASN A 62 -8.76 -8.44 10.68
C ASN A 62 -8.06 -9.43 11.63
N ARG A 63 -7.68 -8.93 12.79
CA ARG A 63 -7.00 -9.71 13.84
C ARG A 63 -8.00 -10.36 14.82
N PRO A 64 -7.60 -11.41 15.55
CA PRO A 64 -8.40 -11.98 16.63
C PRO A 64 -8.82 -10.89 17.63
N GLY A 65 -10.08 -10.95 18.08
CA GLY A 65 -10.68 -9.92 18.95
C GLY A 65 -11.33 -8.75 18.21
N LEU A 66 -11.21 -8.65 16.89
CA LEU A 66 -11.89 -7.60 16.11
C LEU A 66 -13.41 -7.63 16.37
N LEU A 67 -14.05 -8.80 16.33
CA LEU A 67 -15.50 -8.96 16.59
C LEU A 67 -15.90 -8.43 17.97
N GLN A 68 -15.05 -8.63 18.99
CA GLN A 68 -15.33 -8.15 20.35
C GLN A 68 -15.19 -6.62 20.46
N SER A 69 -14.32 -6.02 19.65
CA SER A 69 -14.09 -4.58 19.63
C SER A 69 -15.05 -3.80 18.74
N LEU A 70 -15.73 -4.47 17.78
CA LEU A 70 -16.67 -3.83 16.83
C LEU A 70 -17.75 -2.98 17.51
N PRO A 71 -18.48 -3.42 18.57
CA PRO A 71 -19.49 -2.59 19.18
C PRO A 71 -18.92 -1.29 19.76
N SER A 72 -17.74 -1.34 20.36
CA SER A 72 -17.06 -0.16 20.90
C SER A 72 -16.51 0.76 19.80
N MET A 73 -16.11 0.20 18.65
CA MET A 73 -15.64 0.97 17.49
C MET A 73 -16.81 1.67 16.77
N LEU A 74 -17.97 1.04 16.70
CA LEU A 74 -19.20 1.61 16.10
C LEU A 74 -19.86 2.67 16.98
N LEU A 75 -19.86 2.45 18.31
CA LEU A 75 -20.44 3.39 19.28
C LEU A 75 -19.53 4.60 19.54
N ARG A 76 -18.22 4.43 19.48
CA ARG A 76 -17.28 5.53 19.51
C ARG A 76 -17.12 6.03 18.08
N SER A 77 -17.75 7.16 17.76
CA SER A 77 -17.44 7.94 16.53
C SER A 77 -16.00 8.46 16.58
N GLY A 78 -15.05 7.52 16.75
CA GLY A 78 -13.63 7.83 16.88
C GLY A 78 -13.00 8.16 15.51
N PRO A 79 -11.88 8.88 15.51
CA PRO A 79 -11.18 9.23 14.28
C PRO A 79 -10.57 8.03 13.54
N GLN A 80 -10.48 6.85 14.19
CA GLN A 80 -9.77 5.68 13.68
C GLN A 80 -10.48 4.99 12.52
N LEU A 81 -11.79 4.80 12.63
CA LEU A 81 -12.61 4.10 11.64
C LEU A 81 -13.93 4.82 11.45
N LYS A 82 -14.24 5.17 10.22
CA LYS A 82 -15.57 5.62 9.80
C LYS A 82 -16.16 4.63 8.82
N ILE A 83 -17.45 4.30 8.99
CA ILE A 83 -18.18 3.40 8.11
C ILE A 83 -19.33 4.21 7.49
N ARG A 84 -19.34 4.28 6.16
CA ARG A 84 -20.43 4.90 5.39
C ARG A 84 -21.46 3.86 5.00
N ALA A 85 -22.69 4.30 4.75
CA ALA A 85 -23.76 3.41 4.31
C ALA A 85 -23.41 2.66 3.01
N SER A 86 -22.67 3.29 2.12
CA SER A 86 -22.16 2.68 0.88
C SER A 86 -21.22 1.49 1.10
N ALA A 87 -20.55 1.39 2.26
CA ALA A 87 -19.77 0.20 2.60
C ALA A 87 -20.63 -1.08 2.66
N LEU A 88 -21.94 -0.95 2.92
CA LEU A 88 -22.87 -2.07 2.93
C LEU A 88 -23.10 -2.68 1.54
N THR A 89 -22.79 -1.99 0.46
CA THR A 89 -22.79 -2.57 -0.89
C THR A 89 -21.73 -3.66 -1.04
N HIS A 90 -20.68 -3.62 -0.22
CA HIS A 90 -19.63 -4.63 -0.15
C HIS A 90 -19.82 -5.60 1.02
N TRP A 91 -21.07 -5.92 1.38
CA TRP A 91 -21.40 -6.78 2.53
C TRP A 91 -20.75 -8.16 2.46
N GLN A 92 -20.57 -8.73 1.25
CA GLN A 92 -19.90 -10.01 1.05
C GLN A 92 -18.43 -9.95 1.48
N TRP A 93 -17.73 -8.87 1.10
CA TRP A 93 -16.38 -8.62 1.58
C TRP A 93 -16.34 -8.46 3.10
N LEU A 94 -17.24 -7.65 3.66
CA LEU A 94 -17.27 -7.41 5.11
C LEU A 94 -17.46 -8.71 5.90
N TRP A 95 -18.39 -9.56 5.45
CA TRP A 95 -18.64 -10.85 6.09
C TRP A 95 -17.38 -11.76 5.99
N GLN A 96 -16.78 -11.88 4.82
CA GLN A 96 -15.56 -12.65 4.62
C GLN A 96 -14.38 -12.08 5.42
N PHE A 97 -14.24 -10.75 5.46
CA PHE A 97 -13.20 -10.08 6.24
C PHE A 97 -13.31 -10.39 7.74
N LEU A 98 -14.52 -10.38 8.29
CA LEU A 98 -14.81 -10.79 9.67
C LEU A 98 -14.57 -12.29 9.88
N TRP A 99 -14.91 -13.12 8.90
CA TRP A 99 -14.62 -14.57 8.94
C TRP A 99 -13.12 -14.87 9.02
N HIS A 100 -12.30 -14.06 8.37
CA HIS A 100 -10.86 -14.14 8.43
C HIS A 100 -10.23 -13.52 9.69
N ALA A 101 -10.98 -12.90 10.57
CA ALA A 101 -10.50 -12.39 11.87
C ALA A 101 -10.28 -13.50 12.93
N LYS A 102 -10.10 -14.74 12.51
CA LYS A 102 -9.78 -15.90 13.36
C LYS A 102 -8.26 -16.13 13.45
N ARG A 103 -7.82 -16.74 14.55
CA ARG A 103 -6.40 -16.96 14.85
C ARG A 103 -5.64 -17.67 13.73
N SER A 104 -6.19 -18.75 13.17
CA SER A 104 -5.53 -19.50 12.10
C SER A 104 -5.31 -18.69 10.83
N SER A 105 -6.27 -17.84 10.44
CA SER A 105 -6.11 -16.94 9.29
C SER A 105 -5.11 -15.83 9.57
N PHE A 106 -5.13 -15.28 10.79
CA PHE A 106 -4.19 -14.27 11.24
C PHE A 106 -2.74 -14.77 11.19
N GLU A 107 -2.46 -15.96 11.72
CA GLU A 107 -1.12 -16.56 11.71
C GLU A 107 -0.58 -16.74 10.28
N VAL A 108 -1.38 -17.30 9.38
CA VAL A 108 -0.99 -17.47 7.97
C VAL A 108 -0.73 -16.10 7.31
N THR A 109 -1.62 -15.14 7.54
CA THR A 109 -1.50 -13.80 6.94
C THR A 109 -0.26 -13.07 7.46
N THR A 110 0.00 -13.13 8.75
CA THR A 110 1.13 -12.44 9.39
C THR A 110 2.46 -12.98 8.87
N VAL A 111 2.62 -14.32 8.80
CA VAL A 111 3.84 -14.96 8.26
C VAL A 111 4.03 -14.61 6.78
N ALA A 112 2.96 -14.69 5.99
CA ALA A 112 3.04 -14.39 4.56
C ALA A 112 3.41 -12.93 4.29
N LEU A 113 2.77 -11.99 5.00
CA LEU A 113 3.05 -10.56 4.84
C LEU A 113 4.45 -10.18 5.34
N ASP A 114 4.92 -10.79 6.45
CA ASP A 114 6.28 -10.56 6.93
C ASP A 114 7.32 -10.96 5.87
N GLY A 115 7.19 -12.14 5.27
CA GLY A 115 8.07 -12.58 4.19
C GLY A 115 8.05 -11.64 2.98
N LEU A 116 6.87 -11.20 2.55
CA LEU A 116 6.71 -10.29 1.43
C LEU A 116 7.30 -8.90 1.72
N ILE A 117 7.12 -8.37 2.95
CA ILE A 117 7.67 -7.07 3.36
C ILE A 117 9.20 -7.14 3.45
N GLN A 118 9.77 -8.23 3.98
CA GLN A 118 11.22 -8.39 4.05
C GLN A 118 11.85 -8.45 2.65
N LEU A 119 11.30 -9.26 1.74
CA LEU A 119 11.73 -9.32 0.34
C LEU A 119 11.64 -7.95 -0.31
N SER A 120 10.54 -7.24 -0.08
CA SER A 120 10.30 -5.91 -0.63
C SER A 120 11.26 -4.86 -0.08
N SER A 121 11.57 -4.88 1.20
CA SER A 121 12.48 -3.93 1.84
C SER A 121 13.89 -3.99 1.25
N GLY A 122 14.42 -5.20 1.06
CA GLY A 122 15.71 -5.41 0.38
C GLY A 122 15.70 -4.92 -1.06
N THR A 123 14.61 -5.23 -1.78
CA THR A 123 14.43 -4.82 -3.18
C THR A 123 14.29 -3.29 -3.31
N HIS A 124 13.52 -2.63 -2.42
CA HIS A 124 13.44 -1.17 -2.38
C HIS A 124 14.81 -0.51 -2.27
N ARG A 125 15.64 -0.97 -1.34
CA ARG A 125 17.00 -0.42 -1.15
C ARG A 125 17.86 -0.58 -2.40
N ALA A 126 17.83 -1.75 -3.01
CA ALA A 126 18.55 -2.03 -4.24
C ALA A 126 18.09 -1.12 -5.39
N TRP A 127 16.78 -0.99 -5.60
CA TRP A 127 16.23 -0.18 -6.69
C TRP A 127 16.39 1.32 -6.48
N LEU A 128 16.25 1.83 -5.25
CA LEU A 128 16.51 3.23 -4.93
C LEU A 128 17.98 3.61 -5.28
N LYS A 129 18.93 2.70 -4.98
CA LYS A 129 20.34 2.87 -5.35
C LYS A 129 20.54 2.83 -6.87
N GLN A 130 19.92 1.87 -7.56
CA GLN A 130 20.00 1.78 -9.02
C GLN A 130 19.39 3.01 -9.71
N ALA A 131 18.26 3.50 -9.20
CA ALA A 131 17.62 4.73 -9.67
C ALA A 131 18.32 6.01 -9.22
N ARG A 132 19.42 5.93 -8.44
CA ARG A 132 20.21 7.06 -7.90
C ARG A 132 19.39 8.05 -7.05
N VAL A 133 18.45 7.50 -6.27
CA VAL A 133 17.57 8.25 -5.36
C VAL A 133 17.54 7.67 -3.94
N GLU A 134 18.64 7.01 -3.52
CA GLU A 134 18.80 6.46 -2.18
C GLU A 134 18.72 7.53 -1.08
N ASN A 135 19.04 8.79 -1.40
CA ASN A 135 18.92 9.92 -0.50
C ASN A 135 17.47 10.24 -0.10
N ARG A 136 16.48 9.69 -0.80
CA ARG A 136 15.06 9.77 -0.42
C ARG A 136 14.68 8.80 0.68
N LEU A 137 15.50 7.78 0.94
CA LEU A 137 15.27 6.81 2.02
C LEU A 137 15.90 7.31 3.32
N ARG A 138 15.16 7.20 4.42
CA ARG A 138 15.60 7.57 5.76
C ARG A 138 15.43 6.38 6.70
N ASP A 139 16.54 5.89 7.24
CA ASP A 139 16.58 4.77 8.19
C ASP A 139 16.43 5.26 9.64
N THR A 140 15.36 6.00 9.91
CA THR A 140 15.11 6.59 11.23
C THR A 140 14.11 5.82 12.07
N GLY A 141 13.51 4.75 11.52
CA GLY A 141 12.37 4.08 12.12
C GLY A 141 11.12 4.96 12.10
N TRP A 142 10.10 4.57 12.86
CA TRP A 142 8.91 5.37 13.13
C TRP A 142 8.38 5.15 14.53
N LEU A 143 7.55 6.07 15.04
CA LEU A 143 7.07 6.08 16.41
C LEU A 143 5.56 5.80 16.46
N TRP A 144 5.17 4.86 17.32
CA TRP A 144 3.77 4.70 17.74
C TRP A 144 3.59 5.43 19.06
N LEU A 145 2.74 6.43 19.10
CA LEU A 145 2.56 7.32 20.24
C LEU A 145 1.30 6.94 21.03
N TYR A 146 1.46 6.81 22.34
CA TYR A 146 0.39 6.43 23.28
C TYR A 146 0.12 7.60 24.26
N ALA A 147 -1.12 8.08 24.26
CA ALA A 147 -1.52 9.23 25.05
C ALA A 147 -1.38 8.98 26.58
N ASN A 148 -1.64 7.74 27.02
CA ASN A 148 -1.60 7.36 28.44
C ASN A 148 -1.23 5.88 28.62
N ALA A 149 -1.01 5.47 29.88
CA ALA A 149 -0.65 4.10 30.23
C ALA A 149 -1.72 3.07 29.79
N ALA A 150 -3.01 3.38 29.90
CA ALA A 150 -4.07 2.47 29.48
C ALA A 150 -4.04 2.23 27.97
N ALA A 151 -3.79 3.25 27.15
CA ALA A 151 -3.59 3.11 25.71
C ALA A 151 -2.34 2.28 25.40
N PHE A 152 -1.26 2.46 26.16
CA PHE A 152 -0.05 1.65 26.04
C PHE A 152 -0.32 0.18 26.34
N GLU A 153 -0.97 -0.12 27.48
CA GLU A 153 -1.32 -1.50 27.84
C GLU A 153 -2.23 -2.17 26.81
N SER A 154 -3.21 -1.46 26.25
CA SER A 154 -4.08 -2.00 25.20
C SER A 154 -3.32 -2.44 23.94
N GLY A 155 -2.12 -1.92 23.72
CA GLY A 155 -1.21 -2.30 22.63
C GLY A 155 -0.30 -3.49 22.93
N ALA A 156 -0.36 -4.12 24.10
CA ALA A 156 0.56 -5.17 24.56
C ALA A 156 0.65 -6.33 23.56
N VAL A 157 -0.49 -6.88 23.13
CA VAL A 157 -0.54 -8.00 22.18
C VAL A 157 0.19 -7.67 20.87
N SER A 158 0.03 -6.45 20.34
CA SER A 158 0.74 -6.04 19.13
C SER A 158 2.25 -5.98 19.37
N ARG A 159 2.71 -5.50 20.52
CA ARG A 159 4.14 -5.46 20.88
C ARG A 159 4.73 -6.86 21.04
N GLU A 160 3.99 -7.78 21.67
CA GLU A 160 4.39 -9.20 21.81
C GLU A 160 4.57 -9.85 20.42
N ILE A 161 3.62 -9.65 19.51
CA ILE A 161 3.72 -10.19 18.14
C ILE A 161 4.94 -9.59 17.42
N LEU A 162 5.18 -8.29 17.52
CA LEU A 162 6.38 -7.67 16.93
C LEU A 162 7.66 -8.31 17.47
N GLN A 163 7.70 -8.58 18.77
CA GLN A 163 8.83 -9.26 19.43
C GLN A 163 8.98 -10.72 18.96
N GLU A 164 7.89 -11.48 18.85
CA GLU A 164 7.90 -12.86 18.33
C GLU A 164 8.47 -12.94 16.91
N PHE A 165 8.15 -11.95 16.08
CA PHE A 165 8.69 -11.85 14.73
C PHE A 165 10.10 -11.21 14.66
N GLY A 166 10.70 -10.89 15.81
CA GLY A 166 12.02 -10.29 15.89
C GLY A 166 12.11 -8.90 15.28
N VAL A 167 11.02 -8.12 15.30
CA VAL A 167 11.02 -6.72 14.85
C VAL A 167 11.75 -5.87 15.88
N ALA A 168 12.80 -5.19 15.45
CA ALA A 168 13.58 -4.31 16.32
C ALA A 168 12.74 -3.10 16.74
N ALA A 169 12.33 -3.08 18.03
CA ALA A 169 11.53 -2.01 18.61
C ALA A 169 11.95 -1.72 20.05
N GLU A 170 11.77 -0.48 20.48
CA GLU A 170 12.13 -0.02 21.82
C GLU A 170 11.02 0.86 22.41
N VAL A 171 10.72 0.65 23.71
CA VAL A 171 9.72 1.44 24.42
C VAL A 171 10.37 2.68 25.01
N PHE A 172 9.81 3.83 24.76
CA PHE A 172 10.23 5.13 25.30
C PHE A 172 9.17 5.66 26.26
N ASN A 173 9.64 6.24 27.36
CA ASN A 173 8.82 7.08 28.23
C ASN A 173 8.80 8.54 27.71
N ALA A 174 8.03 9.41 28.34
CA ALA A 174 7.90 10.81 27.92
C ALA A 174 9.25 11.58 27.86
N PRO A 175 10.17 11.49 28.86
CA PRO A 175 11.48 12.13 28.77
C PRO A 175 12.34 11.63 27.60
N SER A 176 12.40 10.32 27.38
CA SER A 176 13.16 9.74 26.25
C SER A 176 12.58 10.11 24.91
N LEU A 177 11.24 10.15 24.79
CA LEU A 177 10.54 10.63 23.59
C LEU A 177 10.86 12.11 23.30
N GLN A 178 10.84 12.96 24.33
CA GLN A 178 11.17 14.38 24.19
C GLN A 178 12.63 14.60 23.77
N ALA A 179 13.55 13.79 24.27
CA ALA A 179 14.95 13.85 23.83
C ALA A 179 15.13 13.42 22.37
N LEU A 180 14.34 12.45 21.90
CA LEU A 180 14.38 11.93 20.53
C LEU A 180 13.70 12.86 19.52
N GLU A 181 12.57 13.46 19.89
CA GLU A 181 11.77 14.39 19.09
C GLU A 181 11.45 15.66 19.87
N PRO A 182 12.40 16.60 19.96
CA PRO A 182 12.30 17.77 20.84
C PRO A 182 11.14 18.73 20.51
N HIS A 183 10.63 18.68 19.30
CA HIS A 183 9.54 19.57 18.86
C HIS A 183 8.13 18.99 19.07
N LEU A 184 8.02 17.72 19.49
CA LEU A 184 6.74 17.14 19.87
C LEU A 184 6.28 17.72 21.22
N ALA A 185 4.99 18.00 21.32
CA ALA A 185 4.37 18.37 22.59
C ALA A 185 4.44 17.20 23.58
N GLN A 186 4.60 17.53 24.88
CA GLN A 186 4.70 16.54 25.98
C GLN A 186 3.32 15.98 26.35
N THR A 187 2.57 15.47 25.39
CA THR A 187 1.20 14.95 25.56
C THR A 187 1.13 13.42 25.60
N PHE A 188 2.25 12.74 25.32
CA PHE A 188 2.31 11.28 25.26
C PHE A 188 3.04 10.71 26.46
N SER A 189 2.46 9.69 27.08
CA SER A 189 3.10 8.99 28.20
C SER A 189 4.15 7.98 27.77
N HIS A 190 3.92 7.33 26.61
CA HIS A 190 4.81 6.30 26.05
C HIS A 190 4.89 6.41 24.53
N ALA A 191 5.99 5.89 23.99
CA ALA A 191 6.12 5.63 22.56
C ALA A 191 6.76 4.26 22.32
N LEU A 192 6.42 3.61 21.21
CA LEU A 192 7.14 2.47 20.68
C LEU A 192 7.93 2.94 19.46
N TRP A 193 9.24 2.95 19.56
CA TRP A 193 10.11 3.22 18.42
C TRP A 193 10.38 1.92 17.68
N VAL A 194 9.73 1.73 16.52
CA VAL A 194 9.99 0.63 15.61
C VAL A 194 11.21 1.00 14.78
N LYS A 195 12.37 0.43 15.14
CA LYS A 195 13.67 0.70 14.50
C LYS A 195 13.79 0.00 13.14
N ASP A 196 13.15 -1.16 13.01
CA ASP A 196 13.11 -1.99 11.80
C ASP A 196 12.10 -1.40 10.79
N ALA A 197 12.27 -0.12 10.52
CA ALA A 197 11.48 0.65 9.59
C ALA A 197 12.32 1.75 8.93
N ALA A 198 12.00 2.05 7.70
CA ALA A 198 12.49 3.21 6.97
C ALA A 198 11.33 4.10 6.54
N SER A 199 11.62 5.26 6.02
CA SER A 199 10.63 6.12 5.38
C SER A 199 11.21 6.76 4.12
N VAL A 200 10.33 7.12 3.18
CA VAL A 200 10.69 7.91 2.01
C VAL A 200 10.08 9.30 2.13
N ASP A 201 10.80 10.29 1.65
CA ASP A 201 10.40 11.69 1.75
C ASP A 201 9.39 12.13 0.68
N ASN A 202 9.18 11.35 -0.39
CA ASN A 202 8.19 11.60 -1.42
C ASN A 202 7.85 10.28 -2.16
N PRO A 203 6.76 9.59 -1.78
CA PRO A 203 6.35 8.32 -2.39
C PRO A 203 6.16 8.40 -3.91
N ARG A 204 5.54 9.48 -4.40
CA ARG A 204 5.35 9.71 -5.84
C ARG A 204 6.67 9.78 -6.59
N ALA A 205 7.63 10.52 -6.05
CA ALA A 205 8.95 10.67 -6.66
C ALA A 205 9.70 9.32 -6.71
N VAL A 206 9.52 8.43 -5.73
CA VAL A 206 10.09 7.08 -5.77
C VAL A 206 9.47 6.25 -6.90
N VAL A 207 8.14 6.26 -7.06
CA VAL A 207 7.49 5.53 -8.17
C VAL A 207 7.96 6.08 -9.53
N LYS A 208 8.06 7.40 -9.67
CA LYS A 208 8.58 8.04 -10.89
C LYS A 208 10.04 7.65 -11.17
N ALA A 209 10.88 7.57 -10.14
CA ALA A 209 12.27 7.13 -10.31
C ALA A 209 12.35 5.68 -10.79
N TYR A 210 11.53 4.79 -10.25
CA TYR A 210 11.44 3.40 -10.72
C TYR A 210 10.90 3.31 -12.16
N ALA A 211 9.91 4.13 -12.51
CA ALA A 211 9.40 4.20 -13.89
C ALA A 211 10.46 4.74 -14.88
N THR A 212 11.27 5.71 -14.44
CA THR A 212 12.41 6.21 -15.24
C THR A 212 13.45 5.12 -15.45
N GLN A 213 13.82 4.39 -14.39
CA GLN A 213 14.73 3.25 -14.49
C GLN A 213 14.20 2.17 -15.47
N PHE A 214 12.89 1.90 -15.43
CA PHE A 214 12.24 0.99 -16.36
C PHE A 214 12.35 1.46 -17.82
N LEU A 215 12.16 2.75 -18.09
CA LEU A 215 12.32 3.34 -19.43
C LEU A 215 13.78 3.29 -19.89
N GLU A 216 14.72 3.63 -19.02
CA GLU A 216 16.16 3.56 -19.31
C GLU A 216 16.62 2.13 -19.64
N GLY A 217 15.97 1.12 -19.04
CA GLY A 217 16.16 -0.30 -19.36
C GLY A 217 15.48 -0.76 -20.66
N GLY A 218 14.89 0.14 -21.46
CA GLY A 218 14.22 -0.16 -22.71
C GLY A 218 12.75 -0.59 -22.60
N GLY A 219 12.12 -0.37 -21.44
CA GLY A 219 10.68 -0.56 -21.26
C GLY A 219 9.85 0.52 -21.94
N HIS A 220 8.59 0.24 -22.17
CA HIS A 220 7.66 1.18 -22.79
C HIS A 220 6.52 1.53 -21.86
N ILE A 221 6.18 2.82 -21.75
CA ILE A 221 5.01 3.30 -20.99
C ILE A 221 4.02 3.88 -21.98
N VAL A 222 2.78 3.42 -21.92
CA VAL A 222 1.66 3.88 -22.74
C VAL A 222 0.63 4.51 -21.83
N GLN A 223 0.33 5.79 -22.05
CA GLN A 223 -0.74 6.46 -21.34
C GLN A 223 -2.07 6.18 -22.02
N ALA A 224 -2.85 5.25 -21.45
CA ALA A 224 -4.15 4.87 -21.95
C ALA A 224 -5.03 4.32 -20.83
N GLN A 225 -6.32 4.62 -20.88
CA GLN A 225 -7.32 3.94 -20.07
C GLN A 225 -7.63 2.57 -20.67
N VAL A 226 -7.74 1.54 -19.84
CA VAL A 226 -8.18 0.20 -20.27
C VAL A 226 -9.61 -0.03 -19.80
N ARG A 227 -10.51 -0.32 -20.74
CA ARG A 227 -11.92 -0.58 -20.46
C ARG A 227 -12.23 -2.03 -20.17
N ALA A 228 -11.65 -2.91 -20.98
CA ALA A 228 -11.88 -4.34 -20.89
C ALA A 228 -10.68 -5.10 -21.43
N ILE A 229 -10.57 -6.35 -21.03
CA ILE A 229 -9.63 -7.33 -21.57
C ILE A 229 -10.40 -8.52 -22.12
N GLN A 230 -9.86 -9.15 -23.16
CA GLN A 230 -10.50 -10.30 -23.81
C GLN A 230 -9.45 -11.36 -24.08
N GLN A 231 -9.79 -12.61 -23.74
CA GLN A 231 -8.95 -13.75 -24.07
C GLN A 231 -8.98 -14.02 -25.57
N GLN A 232 -7.82 -14.35 -26.10
CA GLN A 232 -7.61 -14.74 -27.49
C GLN A 232 -6.91 -16.11 -27.53
N PRO A 233 -6.91 -16.84 -28.64
CA PRO A 233 -6.30 -18.19 -28.70
C PRO A 233 -4.84 -18.26 -28.21
N ASN A 234 -4.06 -17.18 -28.37
CA ASN A 234 -2.64 -17.17 -28.02
C ASN A 234 -2.25 -15.99 -27.10
N GLY A 235 -3.18 -15.45 -26.33
CA GLY A 235 -2.91 -14.31 -25.45
C GLY A 235 -4.13 -13.47 -25.13
N TRP A 236 -3.91 -12.19 -24.95
CA TRP A 236 -4.90 -11.25 -24.43
C TRP A 236 -4.99 -10.00 -25.28
N GLN A 237 -6.19 -9.49 -25.45
CA GLN A 237 -6.43 -8.15 -26.00
C GLN A 237 -6.87 -7.24 -24.86
N TRP A 238 -6.41 -5.99 -24.90
CA TRP A 238 -6.96 -4.93 -24.08
C TRP A 238 -7.46 -3.79 -24.97
N VAL A 239 -8.58 -3.21 -24.60
CA VAL A 239 -9.33 -2.23 -25.40
C VAL A 239 -9.32 -0.90 -24.66
N ASN A 240 -8.96 0.17 -25.36
CA ASN A 240 -9.08 1.53 -24.85
C ASN A 240 -10.47 2.14 -25.16
N PRO A 241 -10.85 3.27 -24.52
CA PRO A 241 -12.16 3.90 -24.74
C PRO A 241 -12.41 4.37 -26.19
N ALA A 242 -11.36 4.62 -26.96
CA ALA A 242 -11.46 5.01 -28.38
C ALA A 242 -11.66 3.81 -29.33
N GLY A 243 -11.76 2.58 -28.77
CA GLY A 243 -11.93 1.35 -29.55
C GLY A 243 -10.62 0.78 -30.11
N GLY A 244 -9.47 1.37 -29.76
CA GLY A 244 -8.17 0.82 -30.13
C GLY A 244 -7.92 -0.50 -29.41
N VAL A 245 -7.51 -1.53 -30.17
CA VAL A 245 -7.25 -2.88 -29.67
C VAL A 245 -5.75 -3.16 -29.71
N ASN A 246 -5.22 -3.62 -28.59
CA ASN A 246 -3.83 -4.00 -28.46
C ASN A 246 -3.75 -5.45 -28.00
N TRP A 247 -2.79 -6.19 -28.52
CA TRP A 247 -2.59 -7.61 -28.21
C TRP A 247 -1.27 -7.84 -27.46
N THR A 248 -1.30 -8.84 -26.57
CA THR A 248 -0.12 -9.29 -25.82
C THR A 248 -0.26 -10.79 -25.48
N PRO A 249 0.81 -11.58 -25.52
CA PRO A 249 0.75 -12.99 -25.10
C PRO A 249 0.49 -13.15 -23.61
N ASN A 250 0.98 -12.23 -22.78
CA ASN A 250 0.78 -12.22 -21.34
C ASN A 250 0.29 -10.85 -20.87
N LEU A 251 -0.58 -10.84 -19.87
CA LEU A 251 -1.18 -9.63 -19.29
C LEU A 251 -1.13 -9.69 -17.77
N VAL A 252 -0.67 -8.62 -17.13
CA VAL A 252 -0.68 -8.47 -15.67
C VAL A 252 -1.70 -7.40 -15.29
N VAL A 253 -2.63 -7.72 -14.40
CA VAL A 253 -3.58 -6.76 -13.82
C VAL A 253 -3.04 -6.27 -12.47
N ALA A 254 -2.56 -5.02 -12.44
CA ALA A 254 -1.99 -4.33 -11.28
C ALA A 254 -2.65 -2.95 -11.04
N LEU A 255 -3.96 -2.85 -11.33
CA LEU A 255 -4.74 -1.60 -11.30
C LEU A 255 -5.21 -1.20 -9.89
N GLY A 256 -4.67 -1.84 -8.83
CA GLY A 256 -5.05 -1.50 -7.46
C GLY A 256 -6.57 -1.58 -7.25
N PRO A 257 -7.24 -0.51 -6.82
CA PRO A 257 -8.68 -0.52 -6.52
C PRO A 257 -9.58 -0.68 -7.75
N TRP A 258 -9.05 -0.58 -8.98
CA TRP A 258 -9.82 -0.78 -10.21
C TRP A 258 -9.69 -2.20 -10.80
N SER A 259 -8.88 -3.07 -10.17
CA SER A 259 -8.61 -4.42 -10.69
C SER A 259 -9.88 -5.27 -10.78
N GLU A 260 -10.70 -5.30 -9.72
CA GLU A 260 -11.97 -6.04 -9.68
C GLU A 260 -12.94 -5.53 -10.78
N SER A 261 -13.08 -4.21 -10.89
CA SER A 261 -13.98 -3.60 -11.90
C SER A 261 -13.55 -3.92 -13.34
N LEU A 262 -12.24 -4.02 -13.61
CA LEU A 262 -11.76 -4.46 -14.93
C LEU A 262 -12.13 -5.92 -15.20
N LEU A 263 -11.95 -6.81 -14.23
CA LEU A 263 -12.30 -8.23 -14.37
C LEU A 263 -13.81 -8.42 -14.57
N GLU A 264 -14.64 -7.65 -13.85
CA GLU A 264 -16.09 -7.64 -14.05
C GLU A 264 -16.52 -7.13 -15.42
N ALA A 265 -15.97 -5.99 -15.85
CA ALA A 265 -16.24 -5.42 -17.18
C ALA A 265 -15.78 -6.34 -18.33
N SER A 266 -14.84 -7.25 -18.03
CA SER A 266 -14.32 -8.25 -18.96
C SER A 266 -15.03 -9.59 -18.87
N HIS A 267 -16.09 -9.72 -18.06
CA HIS A 267 -16.86 -10.95 -17.81
C HIS A 267 -16.03 -12.13 -17.27
N LEU A 268 -14.94 -11.83 -16.56
CA LEU A 268 -14.04 -12.82 -15.97
C LEU A 268 -14.39 -13.21 -14.53
N ASN A 269 -15.35 -12.53 -13.92
CA ASN A 269 -15.81 -12.77 -12.54
C ASN A 269 -16.48 -14.13 -12.32
N SER A 270 -16.87 -14.84 -13.39
CA SER A 270 -17.36 -16.23 -13.31
C SER A 270 -16.21 -17.24 -13.15
N GLN A 271 -15.00 -16.88 -13.54
CA GLN A 271 -13.81 -17.75 -13.48
C GLN A 271 -12.96 -17.48 -12.23
N PHE A 272 -12.96 -16.24 -11.78
CA PHE A 272 -12.28 -15.80 -10.56
C PHE A 272 -13.04 -14.64 -9.93
N LYS A 273 -13.37 -14.77 -8.65
CA LYS A 273 -14.04 -13.72 -7.91
C LYS A 273 -13.36 -13.51 -6.55
N VAL A 274 -12.78 -12.35 -6.37
CA VAL A 274 -12.39 -11.85 -5.06
C VAL A 274 -13.24 -10.63 -4.74
N ASN A 275 -13.99 -10.68 -3.64
CA ASN A 275 -14.71 -9.49 -3.20
C ASN A 275 -13.70 -8.53 -2.58
N MET A 276 -13.61 -7.30 -3.08
CA MET A 276 -12.74 -6.28 -2.48
C MET A 276 -13.54 -5.28 -1.66
N GLY A 277 -12.97 -4.87 -0.54
CA GLY A 277 -13.39 -3.71 0.22
C GLY A 277 -12.44 -2.54 -0.03
N PHE A 278 -12.91 -1.33 0.23
CA PHE A 278 -12.12 -0.14 0.05
C PHE A 278 -11.92 0.59 1.37
N GLU A 279 -10.67 0.64 1.81
CA GLU A 279 -10.22 1.45 2.93
C GLU A 279 -9.78 2.80 2.38
N ARG A 280 -10.67 3.77 2.41
CA ARG A 280 -10.36 5.11 1.93
C ARG A 280 -9.55 5.84 2.99
N GLY A 281 -8.61 6.67 2.55
CA GLY A 281 -7.79 7.50 3.42
C GLY A 281 -7.48 8.83 2.77
N TYR A 282 -7.37 9.84 3.60
CA TYR A 282 -7.09 11.21 3.18
C TYR A 282 -5.69 11.62 3.58
N HIS A 283 -5.10 12.54 2.85
CA HIS A 283 -3.95 13.29 3.34
C HIS A 283 -4.06 14.78 3.06
N ARG A 284 -3.30 15.55 3.83
CA ARG A 284 -3.11 17.00 3.69
C ARG A 284 -1.66 17.34 3.99
N HIS A 285 -1.12 18.31 3.25
CA HIS A 285 0.23 18.80 3.50
C HIS A 285 0.21 20.09 4.30
N PHE A 286 1.25 20.24 5.15
CA PHE A 286 1.52 21.46 5.92
C PHE A 286 2.95 21.89 5.68
N GLN A 287 3.16 23.18 5.55
CA GLN A 287 4.51 23.72 5.56
C GLN A 287 5.09 23.61 6.97
N ALA A 288 6.38 23.24 7.05
CA ALA A 288 7.10 23.26 8.32
C ALA A 288 7.24 24.69 8.85
N LEU A 289 7.07 24.88 10.16
CA LEU A 289 7.48 26.12 10.82
C LEU A 289 9.01 26.19 10.87
N ASP A 290 9.54 27.39 10.75
CA ASP A 290 10.98 27.61 10.79
C ASP A 290 11.56 27.10 12.12
N GLY A 291 12.56 26.24 12.05
CA GLY A 291 13.17 25.61 13.21
C GLY A 291 12.44 24.39 13.73
N VAL A 292 11.18 24.13 13.36
CA VAL A 292 10.43 22.92 13.77
C VAL A 292 10.75 21.75 12.83
N ARG A 293 11.16 20.64 13.39
CA ARG A 293 11.51 19.42 12.64
C ARG A 293 10.89 18.20 13.30
N LEU A 294 10.56 17.22 12.46
CA LEU A 294 10.22 15.88 12.88
C LEU A 294 11.27 14.94 12.26
N GLY A 295 11.95 14.16 13.09
CA GLY A 295 13.06 13.31 12.65
C GLY A 295 12.61 12.04 11.93
N ARG A 296 11.36 11.61 12.17
CA ARG A 296 10.78 10.38 11.65
C ARG A 296 9.27 10.45 11.61
N PRO A 297 8.58 9.57 10.85
CA PRO A 297 7.13 9.46 10.91
C PRO A 297 6.64 9.10 12.31
N ILE A 298 5.53 9.68 12.73
CA ILE A 298 4.82 9.35 13.97
C ILE A 298 3.42 8.83 13.65
N TYR A 299 2.96 7.84 14.39
CA TYR A 299 1.58 7.37 14.42
C TYR A 299 0.96 7.69 15.77
N ASP A 300 0.09 8.67 15.82
CA ASP A 300 -0.74 8.94 16.99
C ASP A 300 -1.92 7.96 17.00
N LEU A 301 -1.88 6.98 17.90
CA LEU A 301 -2.94 5.98 18.00
C LEU A 301 -4.26 6.58 18.47
N SER A 302 -4.23 7.63 19.28
CA SER A 302 -5.43 8.29 19.81
C SER A 302 -6.05 9.23 18.79
N GLY A 303 -5.23 10.00 18.09
CA GLY A 303 -5.64 10.89 17.01
C GLY A 303 -5.91 10.18 15.69
N ALA A 304 -5.50 8.91 15.57
CA ALA A 304 -5.65 8.06 14.40
C ALA A 304 -5.11 8.66 13.10
N TYR A 305 -3.91 9.22 13.18
CA TYR A 305 -3.22 9.75 12.00
C TYR A 305 -1.74 9.39 12.02
N VAL A 306 -1.16 9.37 10.83
CA VAL A 306 0.29 9.35 10.64
C VAL A 306 0.72 10.76 10.20
N LEU A 307 1.72 11.33 10.86
CA LEU A 307 2.37 12.57 10.45
C LEU A 307 3.79 12.23 10.00
N SER A 308 4.10 12.48 8.75
CA SER A 308 5.39 12.15 8.14
C SER A 308 6.13 13.40 7.68
N PRO A 309 7.42 13.54 8.03
CA PRO A 309 8.28 14.56 7.41
C PRO A 309 8.53 14.18 5.96
N MET A 310 8.18 15.06 5.04
CA MET A 310 8.29 14.85 3.60
C MET A 310 8.92 16.05 2.88
N LYS A 311 9.15 15.88 1.59
CA LYS A 311 9.49 16.95 0.67
C LYS A 311 8.43 17.08 -0.40
N ASP A 312 8.08 18.30 -0.75
CA ASP A 312 7.27 18.55 -1.93
C ASP A 312 8.07 18.31 -3.23
N ASP A 313 7.46 18.57 -4.38
CA ASP A 313 8.11 18.35 -5.68
C ASP A 313 9.22 19.36 -5.98
N GLN A 314 9.28 20.47 -5.28
CA GLN A 314 10.32 21.49 -5.34
C GLN A 314 11.46 21.21 -4.34
N GLY A 315 11.31 20.19 -3.49
CA GLY A 315 12.28 19.80 -2.46
C GLY A 315 12.13 20.55 -1.14
N ALA A 316 11.10 21.35 -0.97
CA ALA A 316 10.81 22.05 0.30
C ALA A 316 10.29 21.08 1.37
N ASP A 317 10.67 21.33 2.63
CA ASP A 317 10.23 20.53 3.76
C ASP A 317 8.75 20.75 4.08
N ILE A 318 7.99 19.68 4.11
CA ILE A 318 6.58 19.64 4.46
C ILE A 318 6.30 18.53 5.46
N PHE A 319 5.15 18.59 6.12
CA PHE A 319 4.58 17.49 6.85
C PHE A 319 3.36 16.95 6.09
N ARG A 320 3.29 15.63 5.90
CA ARG A 320 2.09 14.95 5.40
C ARG A 320 1.33 14.35 6.56
N LEU A 321 0.12 14.84 6.77
CA LEU A 321 -0.87 14.26 7.66
C LEU A 321 -1.70 13.25 6.87
N SER A 322 -1.69 11.98 7.28
CA SER A 322 -2.49 10.92 6.65
C SER A 322 -3.48 10.35 7.67
N THR A 323 -4.76 10.23 7.29
CA THR A 323 -5.82 9.79 8.21
C THR A 323 -5.88 8.28 8.37
N GLY A 324 -6.68 7.82 9.34
CA GLY A 324 -7.13 6.46 9.50
C GLY A 324 -7.96 5.94 8.32
N VAL A 325 -8.92 5.07 8.60
CA VAL A 325 -9.69 4.36 7.58
C VAL A 325 -11.14 4.86 7.52
N GLU A 326 -11.61 5.15 6.31
CA GLU A 326 -13.03 5.29 5.97
C GLU A 326 -13.43 4.09 5.11
N LEU A 327 -14.34 3.23 5.62
CA LEU A 327 -14.96 2.17 4.82
C LEU A 327 -16.11 2.78 4.02
N ALA A 328 -16.00 2.77 2.70
CA ALA A 328 -16.98 3.35 1.78
C ALA A 328 -16.86 2.72 0.39
N ALA A 329 -17.78 2.98 -0.51
CA ALA A 329 -17.59 2.65 -1.91
C ALA A 329 -16.43 3.48 -2.49
N ARG A 330 -15.67 2.88 -3.42
CA ARG A 330 -14.47 3.49 -4.00
C ARG A 330 -14.69 4.91 -4.51
N ASP A 331 -15.80 5.12 -5.20
CA ASP A 331 -16.10 6.34 -5.96
C ASP A 331 -17.03 7.30 -5.19
N ASP A 332 -17.27 7.07 -3.90
CA ASP A 332 -18.05 7.98 -3.05
C ASP A 332 -17.39 9.37 -2.97
N ALA A 333 -18.22 10.40 -2.90
CA ALA A 333 -17.74 11.76 -2.70
C ALA A 333 -16.86 11.87 -1.43
N PRO A 334 -15.81 12.71 -1.43
CA PRO A 334 -14.97 12.95 -0.26
C PRO A 334 -15.76 13.45 0.95
N ASN A 335 -15.33 13.06 2.16
CA ASN A 335 -15.81 13.60 3.42
C ASN A 335 -14.61 14.00 4.29
N LEU A 336 -14.33 15.28 4.38
CA LEU A 336 -13.14 15.80 5.06
C LEU A 336 -13.20 15.79 6.59
N GLN A 337 -14.33 15.45 7.21
CA GLN A 337 -14.48 15.47 8.68
C GLN A 337 -13.38 14.68 9.42
N GLN A 338 -12.98 13.53 8.87
CA GLN A 338 -11.90 12.73 9.46
C GLN A 338 -10.54 13.43 9.31
N LEU A 339 -10.31 14.07 8.19
CA LEU A 339 -9.10 14.84 7.93
C LEU A 339 -9.01 16.09 8.83
N GLU A 340 -10.10 16.80 9.01
CA GLU A 340 -10.20 17.96 9.90
C GLU A 340 -9.98 17.58 11.37
N ALA A 341 -10.56 16.45 11.82
CA ALA A 341 -10.35 15.93 13.17
C ALA A 341 -8.88 15.54 13.39
N ALA A 342 -8.25 14.88 12.42
CA ALA A 342 -6.84 14.52 12.47
C ALA A 342 -5.92 15.75 12.45
N GLU A 343 -6.24 16.79 11.66
CA GLU A 343 -5.51 18.06 11.67
C GLU A 343 -5.57 18.73 13.03
N ASN A 344 -6.75 18.84 13.64
CA ASN A 344 -6.91 19.44 14.96
C ASN A 344 -6.07 18.70 16.01
N ALA A 345 -6.06 17.37 15.98
CA ALA A 345 -5.23 16.57 16.87
C ALA A 345 -3.74 16.77 16.60
N ALA A 346 -3.30 16.75 15.34
CA ALA A 346 -1.91 16.91 14.95
C ALA A 346 -1.33 18.28 15.34
N ARG A 347 -2.14 19.33 15.23
CA ARG A 347 -1.75 20.70 15.64
C ARG A 347 -1.50 20.82 17.16
N CYS A 348 -2.13 19.99 17.97
CA CYS A 348 -1.83 19.91 19.41
C CYS A 348 -0.50 19.19 19.69
N VAL A 349 0.02 18.42 18.74
CA VAL A 349 1.20 17.57 18.88
C VAL A 349 2.45 18.19 18.29
N LEU A 350 2.32 18.84 17.15
CA LEU A 350 3.46 19.47 16.46
C LEU A 350 3.02 20.85 15.90
N PRO A 351 3.78 21.92 16.17
CA PRO A 351 3.53 23.21 15.56
C PRO A 351 3.74 23.14 14.03
N MET A 352 2.72 23.55 13.28
CA MET A 352 2.74 23.54 11.80
C MET A 352 2.19 24.85 11.27
N LYS A 353 2.68 25.31 10.11
CA LYS A 353 2.09 26.41 9.35
C LYS A 353 0.71 26.02 8.81
N PHE A 354 0.12 26.89 8.01
CA PHE A 354 -1.15 26.58 7.34
C PHE A 354 -1.02 25.40 6.38
N ALA A 355 -2.16 24.77 6.12
CA ALA A 355 -2.23 23.73 5.10
C ALA A 355 -1.80 24.27 3.73
N VAL A 356 -1.10 23.46 2.95
CA VAL A 356 -0.73 23.79 1.58
C VAL A 356 -2.01 23.77 0.73
N PRO A 357 -2.39 24.87 0.08
CA PRO A 357 -3.61 24.92 -0.73
C PRO A 357 -3.62 23.84 -1.81
N GLY A 358 -4.76 23.15 -1.97
CA GLY A 358 -4.94 22.11 -2.98
C GLY A 358 -4.20 20.79 -2.69
N SER A 359 -3.67 20.61 -1.47
CA SER A 359 -2.96 19.39 -1.08
C SER A 359 -3.86 18.29 -0.51
N ASP A 360 -5.16 18.55 -0.36
CA ASP A 360 -6.10 17.52 0.06
C ASP A 360 -6.19 16.44 -1.00
N TRP A 361 -6.01 15.22 -0.56
CA TRP A 361 -6.04 14.07 -1.44
C TRP A 361 -6.82 12.92 -0.79
N LEU A 362 -7.52 12.17 -1.62
CA LEU A 362 -8.25 10.97 -1.24
C LEU A 362 -7.79 9.80 -2.09
N GLY A 363 -7.51 8.66 -1.46
CA GLY A 363 -7.24 7.42 -2.15
C GLY A 363 -7.97 6.23 -1.54
N SER A 364 -8.24 5.25 -2.39
CA SER A 364 -8.88 3.99 -2.02
C SER A 364 -7.85 2.88 -1.98
N ARG A 365 -7.71 2.22 -0.83
CA ARG A 365 -6.82 1.09 -0.61
C ARG A 365 -7.59 -0.19 -0.88
N PRO A 366 -7.20 -1.02 -1.87
CA PRO A 366 -7.93 -2.25 -2.20
C PRO A 366 -7.62 -3.34 -1.16
N THR A 367 -8.61 -3.75 -0.39
CA THR A 367 -8.45 -4.73 0.69
C THR A 367 -9.16 -6.03 0.35
N THR A 368 -8.39 -7.11 0.26
CA THR A 368 -8.92 -8.48 0.13
C THR A 368 -9.51 -8.97 1.45
N PRO A 369 -10.43 -9.94 1.44
CA PRO A 369 -11.05 -10.42 2.66
C PRO A 369 -10.08 -10.99 3.69
N ASP A 370 -9.02 -11.66 3.24
CA ASP A 370 -8.00 -12.29 4.07
C ASP A 370 -6.79 -11.39 4.34
N SER A 371 -6.85 -10.14 3.90
CA SER A 371 -5.78 -9.13 4.06
C SER A 371 -4.46 -9.48 3.37
N ARG A 372 -4.44 -10.40 2.42
CA ARG A 372 -3.27 -10.76 1.60
C ARG A 372 -3.46 -10.34 0.15
N PRO A 373 -2.47 -9.78 -0.52
CA PRO A 373 -2.60 -9.46 -1.94
C PRO A 373 -2.81 -10.73 -2.78
N VAL A 374 -3.40 -10.56 -3.95
CA VAL A 374 -3.53 -11.61 -4.96
C VAL A 374 -2.33 -11.49 -5.90
N ILE A 375 -1.48 -12.54 -5.94
CA ILE A 375 -0.28 -12.57 -6.79
C ILE A 375 -0.21 -13.96 -7.45
N GLY A 376 -0.28 -14.01 -8.78
CA GLY A 376 -0.17 -15.26 -9.53
C GLY A 376 -1.03 -15.30 -10.77
N GLU A 377 -0.97 -16.42 -11.49
CA GLU A 377 -1.77 -16.65 -12.70
C GLU A 377 -3.24 -16.89 -12.34
N MET A 378 -4.13 -16.25 -13.09
CA MET A 378 -5.57 -16.40 -12.89
C MET A 378 -6.03 -17.81 -13.29
N PRO A 379 -6.80 -18.53 -12.44
CA PRO A 379 -7.30 -19.86 -12.78
C PRO A 379 -8.06 -19.88 -14.11
N ASN A 380 -7.82 -20.92 -14.93
CA ASN A 380 -8.44 -21.14 -16.22
C ASN A 380 -8.22 -20.02 -17.27
N CYS A 381 -7.30 -19.10 -17.02
CA CYS A 381 -6.99 -17.96 -17.87
C CYS A 381 -5.48 -17.89 -18.16
N PRO A 382 -4.92 -18.83 -18.94
CA PRO A 382 -3.50 -18.88 -19.19
C PRO A 382 -2.97 -17.56 -19.76
N GLY A 383 -1.84 -17.08 -19.20
CA GLY A 383 -1.21 -15.83 -19.55
C GLY A 383 -1.86 -14.58 -18.93
N LEU A 384 -2.91 -14.72 -18.09
CA LEU A 384 -3.45 -13.63 -17.29
C LEU A 384 -2.95 -13.71 -15.85
N TRP A 385 -2.24 -12.70 -15.42
CA TRP A 385 -1.59 -12.62 -14.13
C TRP A 385 -2.19 -11.49 -13.27
N LEU A 386 -2.28 -11.72 -11.98
CA LEU A 386 -2.89 -10.79 -11.03
C LEU A 386 -1.84 -10.29 -10.03
N ALA A 387 -1.86 -9.00 -9.72
CA ALA A 387 -1.00 -8.35 -8.73
C ALA A 387 -1.74 -7.17 -8.08
N PHE A 388 -2.71 -7.43 -7.19
CA PHE A 388 -3.52 -6.38 -6.55
C PHE A 388 -4.01 -6.78 -5.15
N GLY A 389 -4.73 -5.89 -4.49
CA GLY A 389 -5.32 -6.17 -3.17
C GLY A 389 -4.37 -5.96 -2.00
N HIS A 390 -3.41 -5.04 -2.12
CA HIS A 390 -2.33 -4.80 -1.16
C HIS A 390 -2.71 -3.91 0.03
N GLN A 391 -3.99 -3.60 0.24
CA GLN A 391 -4.45 -2.74 1.33
C GLN A 391 -3.67 -1.40 1.37
N HIS A 392 -3.30 -0.96 2.59
CA HIS A 392 -2.48 0.23 2.82
C HIS A 392 -0.96 -0.01 2.64
N ILE A 393 -0.53 -1.27 2.45
CA ILE A 393 0.88 -1.65 2.39
C ILE A 393 1.42 -1.83 0.97
N GLY A 394 0.64 -1.51 -0.06
CA GLY A 394 1.05 -1.71 -1.47
C GLY A 394 2.31 -0.95 -1.86
N PHE A 395 2.59 0.18 -1.21
CA PHE A 395 3.86 0.89 -1.41
C PHE A 395 5.03 0.09 -0.83
N SER A 396 4.89 -0.43 0.39
CA SER A 396 5.93 -1.21 1.07
C SER A 396 6.15 -2.60 0.47
N THR A 397 5.12 -3.20 -0.14
CA THR A 397 5.16 -4.60 -0.65
C THR A 397 5.29 -4.69 -2.17
N GLY A 398 5.17 -3.57 -2.88
CA GLY A 398 5.22 -3.54 -4.35
C GLY A 398 6.47 -4.20 -4.95
N PRO A 399 7.70 -3.82 -4.56
CA PRO A 399 8.91 -4.46 -5.07
C PRO A 399 8.98 -5.97 -4.82
N GLY A 400 8.62 -6.44 -3.63
CA GLY A 400 8.54 -7.88 -3.33
C GLY A 400 7.49 -8.60 -4.18
N THR A 401 6.35 -7.94 -4.43
CA THR A 401 5.32 -8.45 -5.36
C THR A 401 5.87 -8.58 -6.78
N GLY A 402 6.60 -7.57 -7.25
CA GLY A 402 7.23 -7.62 -8.58
C GLY A 402 8.21 -8.77 -8.71
N VAL A 403 9.08 -8.96 -7.70
CA VAL A 403 10.03 -10.08 -7.67
C VAL A 403 9.28 -11.41 -7.69
N LEU A 404 8.35 -11.65 -6.77
CA LEU A 404 7.58 -12.90 -6.69
C LEU A 404 6.84 -13.19 -7.99
N LEU A 405 6.14 -12.20 -8.56
CA LEU A 405 5.41 -12.37 -9.81
C LEU A 405 6.37 -12.70 -10.97
N SER A 406 7.52 -12.04 -11.06
CA SER A 406 8.49 -12.27 -12.12
C SER A 406 9.12 -13.67 -12.03
N GLU A 407 9.34 -14.19 -10.84
CA GLU A 407 9.80 -15.55 -10.59
C GLU A 407 8.77 -16.58 -11.05
N LEU A 408 7.49 -16.38 -10.69
CA LEU A 408 6.37 -17.23 -11.13
C LEU A 408 6.23 -17.25 -12.65
N MET A 409 6.20 -16.06 -13.28
CA MET A 409 6.07 -15.93 -14.74
C MET A 409 7.26 -16.53 -15.51
N SER A 410 8.44 -16.56 -14.89
CA SER A 410 9.65 -17.14 -15.47
C SER A 410 9.83 -18.63 -15.13
N SER A 411 8.89 -19.22 -14.38
CA SER A 411 8.97 -20.62 -13.89
C SER A 411 10.25 -20.89 -13.09
N GLU A 412 10.70 -19.92 -12.30
CA GLU A 412 11.85 -20.01 -11.42
C GLU A 412 11.44 -20.40 -9.99
N ALA A 413 12.40 -20.82 -9.18
CA ALA A 413 12.18 -21.00 -7.75
C ALA A 413 11.85 -19.64 -7.10
N THR A 414 10.78 -19.60 -6.30
CA THR A 414 10.32 -18.38 -5.67
C THR A 414 11.10 -18.05 -4.40
N SER A 415 11.42 -16.79 -4.20
CA SER A 415 12.13 -16.28 -3.02
C SER A 415 11.34 -16.44 -1.72
N ILE A 416 10.01 -16.47 -1.81
CA ILE A 416 9.08 -16.73 -0.70
C ILE A 416 7.98 -17.70 -1.13
N ASP A 417 7.27 -18.30 -0.17
CA ASP A 417 6.13 -19.18 -0.47
C ASP A 417 5.01 -18.41 -1.21
N PRO A 418 4.68 -18.76 -2.47
CA PRO A 418 3.65 -18.06 -3.24
C PRO A 418 2.22 -18.48 -2.85
N ARG A 419 2.03 -19.65 -2.22
CA ARG A 419 0.71 -20.24 -1.94
C ARG A 419 -0.23 -19.32 -1.16
N PRO A 420 0.23 -18.57 -0.12
CA PRO A 420 -0.63 -17.63 0.60
C PRO A 420 -1.17 -16.48 -0.25
N PHE A 421 -0.56 -16.21 -1.41
CA PHE A 421 -0.92 -15.12 -2.33
C PHE A 421 -1.64 -15.61 -3.58
N ALA A 422 -1.63 -16.92 -3.84
CA ALA A 422 -2.17 -17.50 -5.07
C ALA A 422 -3.65 -17.16 -5.28
N PRO A 423 -4.09 -16.85 -6.52
CA PRO A 423 -5.50 -16.63 -6.82
C PRO A 423 -6.39 -17.82 -6.47
N THR A 424 -5.86 -19.04 -6.56
CA THR A 424 -6.58 -20.29 -6.27
C THR A 424 -7.02 -20.46 -4.81
N ARG A 425 -6.68 -19.53 -3.92
CA ARG A 425 -7.13 -19.56 -2.52
C ARG A 425 -8.56 -19.01 -2.31
N TYR A 426 -9.16 -18.45 -3.36
CA TYR A 426 -10.54 -17.94 -3.39
C TYR A 426 -11.47 -18.88 -4.14
#